data_b9719e17f21b70a9475df8bf44555065
#
_entry.id   b9719e17f21b70a9475df8bf44555065
#
_cell.length_a   1.000
_cell.length_b   1.000
_cell.length_c   1.000
_cell.angle_alpha   90.00
_cell.angle_beta   90.00
_cell.angle_gamma   90.00
#
_symmetry.space_group_name_H-M   'P 1'
#
loop_
_entity.id
_entity.type
_entity.pdbx_description
1 polymer ?
#
loop_
_entity_poly.entity_id
_entity_poly.type
_entity_poly.pdbx_seq_one_letter_code
_entity_poly.pdbx_strand_id
1 'polypeptide(L)'
;SSLIIPLFNLPTLLLPIHIVLLELIINPTSSVVFQRLKPDDNIMKTNPRKLNEPLISKDKVLLCIIQGLLIFVVMFGIYYYFIDLGININLATTISFSTLIISNVLLVYSLISDKLIIYNIKEVLKDNVNLIINLVIFIMLILIIYIPGLNSLVNTCKLKIHELLLVIVLSILTILPYEFTKLRKYVKGEKVNEK
;
A
#
# COMPACT_ATOMS: atom_id res chain seq x y z
N SER A 1 -13.96 -4.08 0.96
CA SER A 1 -14.32 -4.17 -0.47
C SER A 1 -15.15 -5.41 -0.77
N SER A 2 -14.73 -6.61 -0.34
CA SER A 2 -15.42 -7.89 -0.62
C SER A 2 -16.86 -7.98 -0.07
N LEU A 3 -17.23 -7.22 0.96
CA LEU A 3 -18.58 -7.19 1.52
C LEU A 3 -19.45 -6.08 0.92
N ILE A 4 -18.87 -4.93 0.65
CA ILE A 4 -19.63 -3.73 0.21
C ILE A 4 -20.04 -3.85 -1.26
N ILE A 5 -19.17 -4.38 -2.11
CA ILE A 5 -19.40 -4.46 -3.56
C ILE A 5 -20.60 -5.34 -3.94
N PRO A 6 -20.79 -6.56 -3.35
CA PRO A 6 -21.98 -7.36 -3.61
C PRO A 6 -23.30 -6.70 -3.19
N LEU A 7 -23.27 -5.79 -2.19
CA LEU A 7 -24.47 -5.04 -1.77
C LEU A 7 -24.99 -4.10 -2.87
N PHE A 8 -24.13 -3.69 -3.80
CA PHE A 8 -24.52 -2.89 -4.98
C PHE A 8 -24.83 -3.74 -6.21
N ASN A 9 -25.05 -5.05 -6.06
CA ASN A 9 -25.26 -5.99 -7.16
C ASN A 9 -24.14 -6.00 -8.21
N LEU A 10 -22.93 -5.60 -7.83
CA LEU A 10 -21.75 -5.66 -8.69
C LEU A 10 -21.02 -7.00 -8.49
N PRO A 11 -20.34 -7.50 -9.53
CA PRO A 11 -19.47 -8.68 -9.38
C PRO A 11 -18.42 -8.47 -8.30
N THR A 12 -17.96 -9.54 -7.66
CA THR A 12 -16.95 -9.47 -6.59
C THR A 12 -15.63 -8.93 -7.14
N LEU A 13 -15.14 -7.82 -6.58
CA LEU A 13 -13.86 -7.21 -6.96
C LEU A 13 -12.67 -8.12 -6.59
N LEU A 14 -12.69 -8.64 -5.38
CA LEU A 14 -11.63 -9.50 -4.85
C LEU A 14 -12.20 -10.88 -4.53
N LEU A 15 -11.66 -11.88 -5.18
CA LEU A 15 -11.92 -13.27 -4.85
C LEU A 15 -11.16 -13.67 -3.56
N PRO A 16 -11.56 -14.74 -2.86
CA PRO A 16 -10.85 -15.22 -1.68
C PRO A 16 -9.36 -15.45 -1.92
N ILE A 17 -8.99 -15.94 -3.11
CA ILE A 17 -7.59 -16.13 -3.49
C ILE A 17 -6.79 -14.83 -3.51
N HIS A 18 -7.40 -13.71 -3.94
CA HIS A 18 -6.74 -12.39 -3.89
C HIS A 18 -6.47 -11.96 -2.46
N ILE A 19 -7.40 -12.22 -1.53
CA ILE A 19 -7.22 -11.87 -0.11
C ILE A 19 -6.07 -12.66 0.49
N VAL A 20 -6.01 -13.96 0.24
CA VAL A 20 -4.90 -14.81 0.72
C VAL A 20 -3.56 -14.34 0.15
N LEU A 21 -3.50 -14.00 -1.14
CA LEU A 21 -2.28 -13.48 -1.76
C LEU A 21 -1.87 -12.12 -1.18
N LEU A 22 -2.82 -11.25 -0.91
CA LEU A 22 -2.55 -9.96 -0.27
C LEU A 22 -1.95 -10.15 1.13
N GLU A 23 -2.52 -11.03 1.94
CA GLU A 23 -1.97 -11.32 3.26
C GLU A 23 -0.59 -11.96 3.19
N LEU A 24 -0.37 -12.87 2.24
CA LEU A 24 0.93 -13.51 2.02
C LEU A 24 2.02 -12.50 1.59
N ILE A 25 1.64 -11.47 0.84
CA ILE A 25 2.57 -10.46 0.34
C ILE A 25 2.76 -9.32 1.35
N ILE A 26 1.67 -8.78 1.91
CA ILE A 26 1.70 -7.56 2.73
C ILE A 26 2.28 -7.84 4.11
N ASN A 27 1.86 -8.92 4.78
CA ASN A 27 2.26 -9.19 6.15
C ASN A 27 3.79 -9.42 6.30
N PRO A 28 4.44 -10.29 5.49
CA PRO A 28 5.88 -10.44 5.58
C PRO A 28 6.64 -9.15 5.23
N THR A 29 6.17 -8.41 4.22
CA THR A 29 6.81 -7.16 3.80
C THR A 29 6.83 -6.13 4.91
N SER A 30 5.66 -5.84 5.47
CA SER A 30 5.55 -4.85 6.54
C SER A 30 6.33 -5.29 7.79
N SER A 31 6.19 -6.56 8.19
CA SER A 31 6.88 -7.08 9.38
C SER A 31 8.39 -6.97 9.26
N VAL A 32 8.98 -7.39 8.14
CA VAL A 32 10.44 -7.35 7.96
C VAL A 32 10.94 -5.93 7.83
N VAL A 33 10.24 -5.08 7.07
CA VAL A 33 10.66 -3.67 6.93
C VAL A 33 10.67 -2.97 8.29
N PHE A 34 9.61 -3.10 9.10
CA PHE A 34 9.55 -2.44 10.40
C PHE A 34 10.50 -3.04 11.43
N GLN A 35 10.75 -4.34 11.43
CA GLN A 35 11.72 -4.99 12.33
C GLN A 35 13.16 -4.57 12.07
N ARG A 36 13.50 -4.20 10.85
CA ARG A 36 14.85 -3.81 10.44
C ARG A 36 15.11 -2.31 10.49
N LEU A 37 14.14 -1.52 10.94
CA LEU A 37 14.36 -0.09 11.16
C LEU A 37 15.42 0.11 12.26
N LYS A 38 16.39 0.96 11.96
CA LYS A 38 17.38 1.36 12.97
C LYS A 38 16.68 2.16 14.07
N PRO A 39 17.00 1.88 15.35
CA PRO A 39 16.49 2.71 16.43
C PRO A 39 17.03 4.14 16.28
N ASP A 40 16.26 5.12 16.75
CA ASP A 40 16.69 6.52 16.77
C ASP A 40 17.91 6.70 17.67
N ASP A 41 18.92 7.42 17.20
CA ASP A 41 20.16 7.69 17.95
C ASP A 41 19.89 8.41 19.28
N ASN A 42 18.75 9.06 19.42
CA ASN A 42 18.33 9.80 20.61
C ASN A 42 17.41 9.01 21.55
N ILE A 43 17.10 7.75 21.26
CA ILE A 43 16.12 6.97 22.04
C ILE A 43 16.51 6.84 23.52
N MET A 44 17.83 6.74 23.79
CA MET A 44 18.38 6.64 25.15
C MET A 44 18.46 7.99 25.90
N LYS A 45 18.25 9.09 25.19
CA LYS A 45 18.27 10.45 25.75
C LYS A 45 16.88 10.98 26.07
N THR A 46 15.84 10.29 25.62
CA THR A 46 14.45 10.67 25.86
C THR A 46 13.93 10.03 27.13
N ASN A 47 13.10 10.77 27.87
CA ASN A 47 12.44 10.23 29.07
C ASN A 47 11.55 9.04 28.70
N PRO A 48 11.46 8.01 29.56
CA PRO A 48 10.57 6.89 29.35
C PRO A 48 9.12 7.35 29.25
N ARG A 49 8.37 6.67 28.40
CA ARG A 49 6.96 6.95 28.15
C ARG A 49 6.13 6.77 29.42
N LYS A 50 5.18 7.65 29.65
CA LYS A 50 4.26 7.53 30.80
C LYS A 50 3.35 6.30 30.63
N LEU A 51 3.11 5.55 31.71
CA LEU A 51 2.31 4.33 31.71
C LEU A 51 0.87 4.54 31.21
N ASN A 52 0.31 5.74 31.36
CA ASN A 52 -1.05 6.09 30.97
C ASN A 52 -1.15 6.68 29.55
N GLU A 53 -0.08 6.78 28.80
CA GLU A 53 -0.14 7.24 27.41
C GLU A 53 -0.62 6.13 26.47
N PRO A 54 -1.63 6.39 25.62
CA PRO A 54 -2.11 5.41 24.67
C PRO A 54 -0.99 5.04 23.67
N LEU A 55 -0.86 3.76 23.34
CA LEU A 55 0.17 3.26 22.41
C LEU A 55 0.09 3.93 21.03
N ILE A 56 -1.12 4.24 20.58
CA ILE A 56 -1.39 4.89 19.30
C ILE A 56 -2.21 6.16 19.59
N SER A 57 -1.72 7.31 19.12
CA SER A 57 -2.47 8.56 19.23
C SER A 57 -3.72 8.53 18.35
N LYS A 58 -4.80 9.21 18.79
CA LYS A 58 -6.06 9.32 18.04
C LYS A 58 -5.83 9.88 16.63
N ASP A 59 -4.91 10.83 16.48
CA ASP A 59 -4.58 11.43 15.19
C ASP A 59 -3.96 10.41 14.24
N LYS A 60 -3.10 9.52 14.73
CA LYS A 60 -2.52 8.43 13.92
C LYS A 60 -3.59 7.42 13.49
N VAL A 61 -4.52 7.07 14.38
CA VAL A 61 -5.65 6.19 14.05
C VAL A 61 -6.51 6.83 12.96
N LEU A 62 -6.84 8.10 13.11
CA LEU A 62 -7.64 8.84 12.11
C LEU A 62 -6.94 8.86 10.74
N LEU A 63 -5.63 9.13 10.71
CA LEU A 63 -4.84 9.11 9.48
C LEU A 63 -4.86 7.72 8.81
N CYS A 64 -4.73 6.65 9.59
CA CYS A 64 -4.82 5.28 9.06
C CYS A 64 -6.20 4.98 8.45
N ILE A 65 -7.28 5.43 9.11
CA ILE A 65 -8.65 5.26 8.60
C ILE A 65 -8.83 6.03 7.29
N ILE A 66 -8.40 7.29 7.24
CA ILE A 66 -8.48 8.13 6.03
C ILE A 66 -7.69 7.48 4.89
N GLN A 67 -6.49 6.98 5.18
CA GLN A 67 -5.65 6.34 4.18
C GLN A 67 -6.27 5.04 3.64
N GLY A 68 -6.78 4.19 4.51
CA GLY A 68 -7.47 2.96 4.12
C GLY A 68 -8.73 3.24 3.29
N LEU A 69 -9.50 4.25 3.67
CA LEU A 69 -10.69 4.68 2.95
C LEU A 69 -10.33 5.24 1.56
N LEU A 70 -9.24 5.97 1.45
CA LEU A 70 -8.77 6.53 0.19
C LEU A 70 -8.32 5.42 -0.78
N ILE A 71 -7.56 4.44 -0.31
CA ILE A 71 -7.19 3.25 -1.11
C ILE A 71 -8.45 2.54 -1.59
N PHE A 72 -9.43 2.37 -0.70
CA PHE A 72 -10.71 1.74 -1.04
C PHE A 72 -11.46 2.52 -2.12
N VAL A 73 -11.57 3.84 -1.99
CA VAL A 73 -12.29 4.71 -2.96
C VAL A 73 -11.61 4.67 -4.33
N VAL A 74 -10.28 4.72 -4.37
CA VAL A 74 -9.53 4.63 -5.64
C VAL A 74 -9.76 3.28 -6.30
N MET A 75 -9.62 2.18 -5.55
CA MET A 75 -9.87 0.83 -6.07
C MET A 75 -11.30 0.65 -6.59
N PHE A 76 -12.27 1.05 -5.78
CA PHE A 76 -13.69 0.92 -6.13
C PHE A 76 -14.04 1.79 -7.33
N GLY A 77 -13.52 3.02 -7.36
CA GLY A 77 -13.76 3.96 -8.48
C GLY A 77 -13.24 3.41 -9.80
N ILE A 78 -12.03 2.83 -9.82
CA ILE A 78 -11.46 2.21 -11.02
C ILE A 78 -12.30 1.01 -11.45
N TYR A 79 -12.59 0.13 -10.49
CA TYR A 79 -13.39 -1.06 -10.76
C TYR A 79 -14.74 -0.71 -11.35
N TYR A 80 -15.45 0.25 -10.74
CA TYR A 80 -16.74 0.73 -11.23
C TYR A 80 -16.63 1.35 -12.62
N TYR A 81 -15.63 2.20 -12.86
CA TYR A 81 -15.39 2.84 -14.15
C TYR A 81 -15.16 1.83 -15.28
N PHE A 82 -14.37 0.79 -15.04
CA PHE A 82 -14.12 -0.24 -16.06
C PHE A 82 -15.36 -1.11 -16.33
N ILE A 83 -16.17 -1.38 -15.32
CA ILE A 83 -17.43 -2.11 -15.50
C ILE A 83 -18.45 -1.28 -16.27
N ASP A 84 -18.59 0.00 -15.96
CA ASP A 84 -19.52 0.91 -16.65
C ASP A 84 -19.18 1.05 -18.13
N LEU A 85 -17.89 1.03 -18.48
CA LEU A 85 -17.41 0.99 -19.87
C LEU A 85 -17.64 -0.36 -20.58
N GLY A 86 -18.20 -1.37 -19.91
CA GLY A 86 -18.38 -2.71 -20.46
C GLY A 86 -17.08 -3.48 -20.72
N ILE A 87 -15.98 -3.08 -20.07
CA ILE A 87 -14.68 -3.72 -20.22
C ILE A 87 -14.66 -5.02 -19.41
N ASN A 88 -13.79 -5.96 -19.83
CA ASN A 88 -13.67 -7.28 -19.22
C ASN A 88 -13.43 -7.16 -17.70
N ILE A 89 -14.27 -7.83 -16.90
CA ILE A 89 -14.22 -7.86 -15.43
C ILE A 89 -12.85 -8.29 -14.93
N ASN A 90 -12.21 -9.27 -15.58
CA ASN A 90 -10.89 -9.75 -15.19
C ASN A 90 -9.81 -8.65 -15.30
N LEU A 91 -9.95 -7.75 -16.28
CA LEU A 91 -9.04 -6.61 -16.43
C LEU A 91 -9.22 -5.60 -15.29
N ALA A 92 -10.48 -5.26 -15.00
CA ALA A 92 -10.80 -4.37 -13.88
C ALA A 92 -10.29 -4.92 -12.54
N THR A 93 -10.50 -6.22 -12.29
CA THR A 93 -9.99 -6.92 -11.11
C THR A 93 -8.47 -6.91 -11.05
N THR A 94 -7.78 -7.18 -12.17
CA THR A 94 -6.31 -7.20 -12.22
C THR A 94 -5.70 -5.84 -11.93
N ILE A 95 -6.24 -4.77 -12.52
CA ILE A 95 -5.80 -3.40 -12.27
C ILE A 95 -6.00 -3.02 -10.80
N SER A 96 -7.19 -3.29 -10.26
CA SER A 96 -7.52 -2.99 -8.87
C SER A 96 -6.65 -3.76 -7.88
N PHE A 97 -6.43 -5.05 -8.11
CA PHE A 97 -5.58 -5.91 -7.29
C PHE A 97 -4.12 -5.45 -7.32
N SER A 98 -3.58 -5.16 -8.51
CA SER A 98 -2.21 -4.67 -8.67
C SER A 98 -2.03 -3.30 -8.02
N THR A 99 -2.99 -2.39 -8.18
CA THR A 99 -2.99 -1.08 -7.52
C THR A 99 -2.96 -1.23 -6.00
N LEU A 100 -3.73 -2.17 -5.46
CA LEU A 100 -3.79 -2.42 -4.01
C LEU A 100 -2.45 -2.93 -3.48
N ILE A 101 -1.80 -3.87 -4.16
CA ILE A 101 -0.47 -4.38 -3.75
C ILE A 101 0.55 -3.24 -3.75
N ILE A 102 0.67 -2.50 -4.84
CA ILE A 102 1.66 -1.43 -4.97
C ILE A 102 1.37 -0.30 -3.98
N SER A 103 0.10 0.08 -3.78
CA SER A 103 -0.29 1.08 -2.78
C SER A 103 0.10 0.67 -1.36
N ASN A 104 -0.07 -0.61 -0.99
CA ASN A 104 0.34 -1.10 0.33
C ASN A 104 1.85 -1.07 0.51
N VAL A 105 2.63 -1.48 -0.50
CA VAL A 105 4.11 -1.39 -0.45
C VAL A 105 4.55 0.06 -0.26
N LEU A 106 4.00 0.97 -1.05
CA LEU A 106 4.33 2.39 -0.94
C LEU A 106 3.88 2.98 0.41
N LEU A 107 2.74 2.54 0.95
CA LEU A 107 2.26 2.95 2.27
C LEU A 107 3.22 2.51 3.38
N VAL A 108 3.72 1.27 3.34
CA VAL A 108 4.73 0.79 4.28
C VAL A 108 5.94 1.71 4.26
N TYR A 109 6.45 2.07 3.08
CA TYR A 109 7.59 2.99 2.97
C TYR A 109 7.29 4.40 3.46
N SER A 110 6.08 4.87 3.25
CA SER A 110 5.66 6.17 3.77
C SER A 110 5.58 6.17 5.30
N LEU A 111 5.25 5.04 5.93
CA LEU A 111 5.10 4.91 7.38
C LEU A 111 6.42 4.69 8.15
N ILE A 112 7.51 4.41 7.46
CA ILE A 112 8.82 4.12 8.10
C ILE A 112 9.30 5.28 8.97
N SER A 113 9.19 6.52 8.47
CA SER A 113 9.57 7.71 9.22
C SER A 113 8.72 8.91 8.80
N ASP A 114 8.82 10.00 9.56
CA ASP A 114 8.15 11.26 9.23
C ASP A 114 8.81 12.01 8.05
N LYS A 115 9.91 11.48 7.50
CA LYS A 115 10.53 12.00 6.27
C LYS A 115 9.69 11.66 5.05
N LEU A 116 9.87 12.40 3.96
CA LEU A 116 9.20 12.11 2.70
C LEU A 116 9.56 10.72 2.18
N ILE A 117 8.61 10.07 1.53
CA ILE A 117 8.75 8.70 1.01
C ILE A 117 9.99 8.51 0.13
N ILE A 118 10.41 9.52 -0.62
CA ILE A 118 11.60 9.48 -1.49
C ILE A 118 12.87 9.21 -0.67
N TYR A 119 13.00 9.81 0.50
CA TYR A 119 14.13 9.58 1.40
C TYR A 119 14.04 8.21 2.06
N ASN A 120 12.85 7.80 2.48
CA ASN A 120 12.61 6.51 3.10
C ASN A 120 12.92 5.35 2.13
N ILE A 121 12.48 5.46 0.87
CA ILE A 121 12.80 4.47 -0.17
C ILE A 121 14.31 4.31 -0.33
N LYS A 122 15.06 5.42 -0.38
CA LYS A 122 16.53 5.35 -0.51
C LYS A 122 17.20 4.65 0.67
N GLU A 123 16.71 4.86 1.89
CA GLU A 123 17.24 4.19 3.09
C GLU A 123 16.93 2.69 3.08
N VAL A 124 15.69 2.32 2.73
CA VAL A 124 15.25 0.92 2.69
C VAL A 124 15.94 0.14 1.58
N LEU A 125 16.15 0.74 0.42
CA LEU A 125 16.84 0.08 -0.70
C LEU A 125 18.34 -0.15 -0.44
N LYS A 126 18.94 0.50 0.55
CA LYS A 126 20.30 0.20 0.99
C LYS A 126 20.41 -1.11 1.78
N ASP A 127 19.32 -1.59 2.35
CA ASP A 127 19.29 -2.87 3.05
C ASP A 127 18.96 -4.00 2.04
N ASN A 128 19.93 -4.89 1.85
CA ASN A 128 19.82 -6.01 0.91
C ASN A 128 18.58 -6.89 1.15
N VAL A 129 18.19 -7.08 2.40
CA VAL A 129 17.01 -7.91 2.75
C VAL A 129 15.73 -7.24 2.29
N ASN A 130 15.58 -5.95 2.55
CA ASN A 130 14.42 -5.19 2.09
C ASN A 130 14.35 -5.14 0.55
N LEU A 131 15.50 -5.03 -0.11
CA LEU A 131 15.59 -5.07 -1.57
C LEU A 131 15.12 -6.43 -2.11
N ILE A 132 15.58 -7.54 -1.52
CA ILE A 132 15.17 -8.90 -1.92
C ILE A 132 13.66 -9.07 -1.74
N ILE A 133 13.08 -8.64 -0.62
CA ILE A 133 11.65 -8.75 -0.37
C ILE A 133 10.84 -8.00 -1.44
N ASN A 134 11.23 -6.77 -1.76
CA ASN A 134 10.57 -5.98 -2.80
C ASN A 134 10.66 -6.65 -4.17
N LEU A 135 11.83 -7.18 -4.49
CA LEU A 135 12.06 -7.89 -5.74
C LEU A 135 11.18 -9.14 -5.82
N VAL A 136 11.06 -9.90 -4.73
CA VAL A 136 10.17 -11.07 -4.65
C VAL A 136 8.71 -10.67 -4.85
N ILE A 137 8.24 -9.58 -4.22
CA ILE A 137 6.87 -9.08 -4.41
C ILE A 137 6.63 -8.71 -5.86
N PHE A 138 7.56 -7.98 -6.45
CA PHE A 138 7.44 -7.52 -7.85
C PHE A 138 7.45 -8.69 -8.82
N ILE A 139 8.34 -9.67 -8.61
CA ILE A 139 8.37 -10.90 -9.40
C ILE A 139 7.05 -11.66 -9.24
N MET A 140 6.56 -11.83 -8.00
CA MET A 140 5.33 -12.56 -7.73
C MET A 140 4.12 -11.90 -8.42
N LEU A 141 4.05 -10.56 -8.40
CA LEU A 141 3.01 -9.81 -9.12
C LEU A 141 3.08 -10.06 -10.64
N ILE A 142 4.29 -10.00 -11.21
CA ILE A 142 4.51 -10.27 -12.64
C ILE A 142 4.11 -11.72 -13.00
N LEU A 143 4.50 -12.70 -12.18
CA LEU A 143 4.16 -14.10 -12.40
C LEU A 143 2.64 -14.32 -12.40
N ILE A 144 1.90 -13.72 -11.46
CA ILE A 144 0.45 -13.81 -11.35
C ILE A 144 -0.24 -13.21 -12.59
N ILE A 145 0.28 -12.11 -13.14
CA ILE A 145 -0.32 -11.42 -14.28
C ILE A 145 0.01 -12.10 -15.61
N TYR A 146 1.24 -12.57 -15.80
CA TYR A 146 1.72 -12.98 -17.11
C TYR A 146 1.79 -14.49 -17.34
N ILE A 147 1.85 -15.32 -16.31
CA ILE A 147 1.89 -16.79 -16.48
C ILE A 147 0.47 -17.34 -16.68
N PRO A 148 0.20 -18.02 -17.82
CA PRO A 148 -1.16 -18.47 -18.17
C PRO A 148 -1.82 -19.39 -17.14
N GLY A 149 -1.04 -20.22 -16.42
CA GLY A 149 -1.56 -21.12 -15.38
C GLY A 149 -1.97 -20.36 -14.11
N LEU A 150 -1.16 -19.40 -13.68
CA LEU A 150 -1.41 -18.61 -12.48
C LEU A 150 -2.52 -17.59 -12.70
N ASN A 151 -2.55 -16.94 -13.86
CA ASN A 151 -3.56 -15.94 -14.15
C ASN A 151 -4.98 -16.54 -14.22
N SER A 152 -5.12 -17.78 -14.69
CA SER A 152 -6.42 -18.47 -14.71
C SER A 152 -6.90 -18.84 -13.30
N LEU A 153 -5.98 -19.26 -12.42
CA LEU A 153 -6.29 -19.57 -11.02
C LEU A 153 -6.72 -18.34 -10.22
N VAL A 154 -6.08 -17.22 -10.49
CA VAL A 154 -6.33 -15.95 -9.77
C VAL A 154 -7.38 -15.09 -10.48
N ASN A 155 -7.91 -15.51 -11.64
CA ASN A 155 -8.81 -14.72 -12.49
C ASN A 155 -8.25 -13.33 -12.83
N THR A 156 -6.95 -13.28 -13.13
CA THR A 156 -6.27 -12.08 -13.62
C THR A 156 -6.08 -12.15 -15.13
N CYS A 157 -5.74 -11.05 -15.76
CA CYS A 157 -5.41 -11.00 -17.18
C CYS A 157 -4.11 -10.22 -17.42
N LYS A 158 -3.52 -10.43 -18.61
CA LYS A 158 -2.31 -9.70 -19.00
C LYS A 158 -2.60 -8.21 -19.13
N LEU A 159 -1.77 -7.40 -18.50
CA LEU A 159 -1.85 -5.95 -18.58
C LEU A 159 -0.96 -5.42 -19.71
N LYS A 160 -1.46 -4.45 -20.46
CA LYS A 160 -0.70 -3.68 -21.44
C LYS A 160 0.12 -2.60 -20.73
N ILE A 161 1.10 -2.04 -21.40
CA ILE A 161 2.00 -1.03 -20.82
C ILE A 161 1.25 0.19 -20.27
N HIS A 162 0.24 0.66 -20.98
CA HIS A 162 -0.57 1.79 -20.53
C HIS A 162 -1.42 1.47 -19.27
N GLU A 163 -1.87 0.23 -19.12
CA GLU A 163 -2.57 -0.25 -17.94
C GLU A 163 -1.63 -0.37 -16.74
N LEU A 164 -0.38 -0.82 -16.96
CA LEU A 164 0.65 -0.81 -15.92
C LEU A 164 1.00 0.62 -15.47
N LEU A 165 1.13 1.56 -16.41
CA LEU A 165 1.34 2.97 -16.07
C LEU A 165 0.17 3.53 -15.25
N LEU A 166 -1.05 3.18 -15.62
CA LEU A 166 -2.25 3.54 -14.87
C LEU A 166 -2.20 3.02 -13.43
N VAL A 167 -1.85 1.74 -13.24
CA VAL A 167 -1.67 1.13 -11.91
C VAL A 167 -0.66 1.92 -11.08
N ILE A 168 0.50 2.28 -11.65
CA ILE A 168 1.53 3.05 -10.94
C ILE A 168 1.02 4.44 -10.55
N VAL A 169 0.39 5.16 -11.48
CA VAL A 169 -0.15 6.51 -11.22
C VAL A 169 -1.20 6.47 -10.12
N LEU A 170 -2.09 5.50 -10.16
CA LEU A 170 -3.14 5.34 -9.16
C LEU A 170 -2.57 4.98 -7.78
N SER A 171 -1.56 4.12 -7.73
CA SER A 171 -0.89 3.77 -6.48
C SER A 171 -0.19 4.96 -5.86
N ILE A 172 0.43 5.83 -6.66
CA ILE A 172 1.03 7.09 -6.19
C ILE A 172 -0.07 8.03 -5.68
N LEU A 173 -1.19 8.14 -6.39
CA LEU A 173 -2.31 9.00 -6.01
C LEU A 173 -2.84 8.65 -4.61
N THR A 174 -2.89 7.36 -4.26
CA THR A 174 -3.37 6.93 -2.93
C THR A 174 -2.50 7.44 -1.79
N ILE A 175 -1.22 7.72 -2.00
CA ILE A 175 -0.28 8.10 -0.95
C ILE A 175 -0.08 9.61 -0.86
N LEU A 176 -0.37 10.34 -1.94
CA LEU A 176 -0.18 11.79 -2.00
C LEU A 176 -0.78 12.56 -0.79
N PRO A 177 -2.02 12.30 -0.33
CA PRO A 177 -2.57 13.02 0.80
C PRO A 177 -1.78 12.82 2.09
N TYR A 178 -1.26 11.61 2.32
CA TYR A 178 -0.43 11.33 3.50
C TYR A 178 0.92 12.05 3.40
N GLU A 179 1.58 12.00 2.26
CA GLU A 179 2.83 12.74 2.01
C GLU A 179 2.64 14.26 2.09
N PHE A 180 1.48 14.77 1.67
CA PHE A 180 1.14 16.17 1.79
C PHE A 180 1.00 16.62 3.26
N THR A 181 0.50 15.76 4.14
CA THR A 181 0.46 16.05 5.59
C THR A 181 1.87 16.15 6.18
N LYS A 182 2.81 15.31 5.73
CA LYS A 182 4.23 15.39 6.12
C LYS A 182 4.89 16.67 5.62
N LEU A 183 4.67 17.01 4.35
CA LEU A 183 5.16 18.27 3.77
C LEU A 183 4.68 19.49 4.54
N ARG A 184 3.40 19.55 4.92
CA ARG A 184 2.86 20.63 5.74
C ARG A 184 3.55 20.77 7.09
N LYS A 185 3.80 19.65 7.78
CA LYS A 185 4.54 19.63 9.05
C LYS A 185 5.96 20.14 8.87
N TYR A 186 6.62 19.68 7.80
CA TYR A 186 7.99 20.11 7.48
C TYR A 186 8.08 21.62 7.20
N VAL A 187 7.16 22.17 6.40
CA VAL A 187 7.11 23.60 6.05
C VAL A 187 6.74 24.48 7.25
N LYS A 188 5.90 24.01 8.18
CA LYS A 188 5.53 24.76 9.38
C LYS A 188 6.63 24.83 10.43
N GLY A 189 7.79 24.19 10.21
CA GLY A 189 8.91 24.20 11.18
C GLY A 189 8.54 23.52 12.50
N GLU A 190 7.41 22.81 12.57
CA GLU A 190 7.13 21.92 13.68
C GLU A 190 8.24 20.89 13.61
N LYS A 191 9.25 21.04 14.54
CA LYS A 191 10.26 20.01 14.73
C LYS A 191 9.50 18.70 14.77
N VAL A 192 9.75 17.87 13.78
CA VAL A 192 9.31 16.50 13.78
C VAL A 192 9.82 15.96 15.12
N ASN A 193 8.93 15.88 16.10
CA ASN A 193 9.24 15.23 17.36
C ASN A 193 9.44 13.77 16.97
N GLU A 194 10.69 13.42 16.75
CA GLU A 194 11.17 12.06 16.74
C GLU A 194 10.77 11.47 18.11
N LYS A 195 9.57 10.92 18.16
CA LYS A 195 9.05 10.14 19.28
C LYS A 195 8.95 8.70 18.85
#